data_8b0ddf5e35805239b809259dd6c6b200
#
_entry.id   8b0ddf5e35805239b809259dd6c6b200
#
_cell.length_a   1.000
_cell.length_b   1.000
_cell.length_c   1.000
_cell.angle_alpha   90.00
_cell.angle_beta   90.00
_cell.angle_gamma   90.00
#
_symmetry.space_group_name_H-M   'P 1'
#
loop_
_entity.id
_entity.type
_entity.pdbx_description
1 polymer ?
#
loop_
_entity_poly.entity_id
_entity_poly.type
_entity_poly.pdbx_seq_one_letter_code
_entity_poly.pdbx_strand_id
1 'polypeptide(L)'
;MRAFVIYVPIPESEKCAARCITSAKKFGLKVELFRGVTPADHPIQLAEELNIPTAKFQEKYSRFENCLSTFLSHRRLWEWCAHNNEEVLIFEHDAVVTDFIPDVPYRGVLSYGHPSYGKWVTPSTLGVNKLVSKQYLPGAHAYRVKPEAAKVMLETAKSHAGPTDLFIRNELFDFVEEYYPWPVVVRESFSTIQNENGCQAKHGYGEGYRLL
;
A
#
# COMPACT_ATOMS: atom_id res chain seq x y z
N MET A 1 -6.87 14.75 -8.97
CA MET A 1 -6.29 13.63 -8.20
C MET A 1 -6.08 14.04 -6.76
N ARG A 2 -6.56 13.27 -5.80
CA ARG A 2 -6.30 13.43 -4.37
C ARG A 2 -5.23 12.45 -3.88
N ALA A 3 -4.47 12.84 -2.87
CA ALA A 3 -3.45 11.99 -2.28
C ALA A 3 -3.71 11.84 -0.77
N PHE A 4 -3.61 10.60 -0.29
CA PHE A 4 -3.82 10.25 1.11
C PHE A 4 -2.64 9.46 1.66
N VAL A 5 -2.32 9.69 2.93
CA VAL A 5 -1.42 8.82 3.69
C VAL A 5 -2.23 8.08 4.77
N ILE A 6 -2.21 6.76 4.69
CA ILE A 6 -2.85 5.89 5.68
C ILE A 6 -1.99 5.88 6.94
N TYR A 7 -2.60 6.17 8.08
CA TYR A 7 -1.96 6.08 9.40
C TYR A 7 -2.87 5.40 10.41
N VAL A 8 -2.31 4.84 11.46
CA VAL A 8 -3.05 4.35 12.63
C VAL A 8 -2.81 5.29 13.81
N PRO A 9 -3.78 5.43 14.77
CA PRO A 9 -3.72 6.43 15.85
C PRO A 9 -2.74 5.99 16.96
N ILE A 10 -1.46 5.86 16.61
CA ILE A 10 -0.35 5.67 17.55
C ILE A 10 0.75 6.71 17.24
N PRO A 11 1.49 7.22 18.23
CA PRO A 11 2.45 8.29 18.05
C PRO A 11 3.50 8.03 16.95
N GLU A 12 3.97 6.79 16.85
CA GLU A 12 4.95 6.38 15.85
C GLU A 12 4.41 6.49 14.42
N SER A 13 3.20 6.01 14.18
CA SER A 13 2.54 6.07 12.88
C SER A 13 2.23 7.51 12.48
N GLU A 14 1.73 8.32 13.42
CA GLU A 14 1.45 9.74 13.20
C GLU A 14 2.72 10.51 12.83
N LYS A 15 3.83 10.26 13.52
CA LYS A 15 5.13 10.84 13.21
C LYS A 15 5.62 10.45 11.81
N CYS A 16 5.45 9.18 11.43
CA CYS A 16 5.80 8.70 10.10
C CYS A 16 4.93 9.33 9.02
N ALA A 17 3.62 9.40 9.22
CA ALA A 17 2.69 10.05 8.29
C ALA A 17 3.01 11.55 8.12
N ALA A 18 3.36 12.26 9.19
CA ALA A 18 3.83 13.64 9.12
C ALA A 18 5.13 13.78 8.30
N ARG A 19 6.05 12.82 8.41
CA ARG A 19 7.25 12.75 7.58
C ARG A 19 6.91 12.50 6.11
N CYS A 20 5.98 11.59 5.81
CA CYS A 20 5.47 11.36 4.45
C CYS A 20 4.93 12.66 3.84
N ILE A 21 4.00 13.33 4.53
CA ILE A 21 3.43 14.61 4.10
C ILE A 21 4.53 15.66 3.86
N THR A 22 5.48 15.77 4.78
CA THR A 22 6.59 16.73 4.67
C THR A 22 7.48 16.44 3.47
N SER A 23 7.77 15.17 3.18
CA SER A 23 8.56 14.77 2.03
C SER A 23 7.81 15.04 0.71
N ALA A 24 6.53 14.69 0.64
CA ALA A 24 5.67 14.92 -0.53
C ALA A 24 5.51 16.42 -0.86
N LYS A 25 5.38 17.25 0.17
CA LYS A 25 5.27 18.72 0.03
C LYS A 25 6.48 19.33 -0.67
N LYS A 26 7.69 18.79 -0.50
CA LYS A 26 8.90 19.27 -1.18
C LYS A 26 8.81 19.15 -2.71
N PHE A 27 7.99 18.22 -3.19
CA PHE A 27 7.75 17.98 -4.61
C PHE A 27 6.37 18.48 -5.08
N GLY A 28 5.75 19.40 -4.31
CA GLY A 28 4.51 20.07 -4.69
C GLY A 28 3.23 19.25 -4.45
N LEU A 29 3.32 18.10 -3.81
CA LEU A 29 2.15 17.26 -3.52
C LEU A 29 1.46 17.68 -2.21
N LYS A 30 0.14 17.86 -2.27
CA LYS A 30 -0.72 17.97 -1.10
C LYS A 30 -1.23 16.59 -0.72
N VAL A 31 -0.83 16.09 0.44
CA VAL A 31 -1.23 14.77 0.98
C VAL A 31 -2.07 14.99 2.23
N GLU A 32 -3.21 14.29 2.30
CA GLU A 32 -4.15 14.35 3.42
C GLU A 32 -3.99 13.11 4.31
N LEU A 33 -4.21 13.28 5.60
CA LEU A 33 -4.23 12.16 6.54
C LEU A 33 -5.49 11.31 6.33
N PHE A 34 -5.34 10.00 6.28
CA PHE A 34 -6.43 9.03 6.26
C PHE A 34 -6.27 8.04 7.40
N ARG A 35 -7.19 8.08 8.39
CA ARG A 35 -7.18 7.14 9.50
C ARG A 35 -7.50 5.73 8.97
N GLY A 36 -6.54 4.83 9.08
CA GLY A 36 -6.68 3.42 8.75
C GLY A 36 -7.57 2.68 9.75
N VAL A 37 -8.01 1.51 9.34
CA VAL A 37 -8.66 0.51 10.18
C VAL A 37 -7.62 -0.07 11.14
N THR A 38 -8.01 -0.37 12.36
CA THR A 38 -7.19 -0.99 13.39
C THR A 38 -7.91 -2.20 13.98
N PRO A 39 -7.27 -3.08 14.73
CA PRO A 39 -7.96 -4.16 15.45
C PRO A 39 -9.11 -3.68 16.36
N ALA A 40 -9.03 -2.46 16.91
CA ALA A 40 -10.09 -1.86 17.70
C ALA A 40 -11.37 -1.51 16.90
N ASP A 41 -11.26 -1.46 15.57
CA ASP A 41 -12.38 -1.22 14.66
C ASP A 41 -13.09 -2.53 14.25
N HIS A 42 -12.82 -3.66 14.91
CA HIS A 42 -13.42 -4.98 14.66
C HIS A 42 -13.30 -5.45 13.19
N PRO A 43 -12.05 -5.59 12.65
CA PRO A 43 -11.82 -5.86 11.24
C PRO A 43 -12.43 -7.17 10.73
N ILE A 44 -12.60 -8.18 11.59
CA ILE A 44 -13.25 -9.46 11.23
C ILE A 44 -14.72 -9.22 10.91
N GLN A 45 -15.45 -8.50 11.79
CA GLN A 45 -16.85 -8.15 11.54
C GLN A 45 -16.99 -7.29 10.29
N LEU A 46 -16.13 -6.30 10.09
CA LEU A 46 -16.12 -5.48 8.87
C LEU A 46 -15.91 -6.33 7.61
N ALA A 47 -15.02 -7.32 7.68
CA ALA A 47 -14.78 -8.21 6.55
C ALA A 47 -16.01 -9.09 6.25
N GLU A 48 -16.70 -9.59 7.27
CA GLU A 48 -17.95 -10.36 7.12
C GLU A 48 -19.04 -9.52 6.47
N GLU A 49 -19.30 -8.31 6.97
CA GLU A 49 -20.27 -7.37 6.41
C GLU A 49 -19.99 -7.02 4.94
N LEU A 50 -18.73 -6.98 4.55
CA LEU A 50 -18.27 -6.67 3.20
C LEU A 50 -18.11 -7.92 2.30
N ASN A 51 -18.41 -9.12 2.81
CA ASN A 51 -18.20 -10.41 2.14
C ASN A 51 -16.74 -10.62 1.70
N ILE A 52 -15.78 -10.26 2.54
CA ILE A 52 -14.34 -10.40 2.29
C ILE A 52 -13.83 -11.69 2.93
N PRO A 53 -13.30 -12.65 2.15
CA PRO A 53 -12.71 -13.87 2.69
C PRO A 53 -11.43 -13.57 3.47
N THR A 54 -11.29 -14.13 4.66
CA THR A 54 -10.17 -13.81 5.58
C THR A 54 -9.06 -14.85 5.61
N ALA A 55 -9.23 -16.01 4.97
CA ALA A 55 -8.30 -17.13 5.05
C ALA A 55 -6.86 -16.80 4.64
N LYS A 56 -6.67 -15.95 3.62
CA LYS A 56 -5.34 -15.57 3.12
C LYS A 56 -4.60 -14.56 4.01
N PHE A 57 -5.25 -14.01 5.03
CA PHE A 57 -4.62 -13.11 5.99
C PHE A 57 -4.00 -13.86 7.18
N GLN A 58 -4.28 -15.16 7.31
CA GLN A 58 -3.73 -16.03 8.37
C GLN A 58 -2.31 -16.48 8.00
N GLU A 59 -1.38 -15.53 7.95
CA GLU A 59 0.00 -15.79 7.60
C GLU A 59 0.89 -16.04 8.83
N LYS A 60 1.93 -16.86 8.64
CA LYS A 60 2.90 -17.19 9.69
C LYS A 60 3.65 -15.94 10.24
N TYR A 61 3.82 -14.93 9.42
CA TYR A 61 4.70 -13.79 9.72
C TYR A 61 3.95 -12.53 10.15
N SER A 62 2.63 -12.55 10.07
CA SER A 62 1.78 -11.37 10.31
C SER A 62 0.78 -11.64 11.43
N ARG A 63 0.46 -10.58 12.19
CA ARG A 63 -0.68 -10.56 13.08
C ARG A 63 -1.94 -10.45 12.24
N PHE A 64 -2.81 -11.43 12.34
CA PHE A 64 -3.99 -11.58 11.48
C PHE A 64 -4.84 -10.33 11.40
N GLU A 65 -5.32 -9.81 12.53
CA GLU A 65 -6.21 -8.65 12.54
C GLU A 65 -5.52 -7.37 12.03
N ASN A 66 -4.23 -7.19 12.29
CA ASN A 66 -3.47 -6.06 11.79
C ASN A 66 -3.28 -6.11 10.27
N CYS A 67 -3.00 -7.30 9.72
CA CYS A 67 -2.89 -7.53 8.29
C CYS A 67 -4.22 -7.28 7.57
N LEU A 68 -5.33 -7.82 8.13
CA LEU A 68 -6.69 -7.58 7.63
C LEU A 68 -7.07 -6.09 7.72
N SER A 69 -6.75 -5.42 8.84
CA SER A 69 -6.98 -3.99 9.03
C SER A 69 -6.27 -3.13 7.98
N THR A 70 -5.04 -3.50 7.64
CA THR A 70 -4.29 -2.81 6.57
C THR A 70 -5.00 -2.94 5.24
N PHE A 71 -5.39 -4.16 4.85
CA PHE A 71 -6.16 -4.37 3.62
C PHE A 71 -7.46 -3.57 3.59
N LEU A 72 -8.24 -3.58 4.67
CA LEU A 72 -9.48 -2.83 4.78
C LEU A 72 -9.26 -1.31 4.71
N SER A 73 -8.11 -0.81 5.19
CA SER A 73 -7.73 0.60 5.07
C SER A 73 -7.53 1.00 3.60
N HIS A 74 -6.78 0.20 2.84
CA HIS A 74 -6.60 0.42 1.40
C HIS A 74 -7.93 0.28 0.64
N ARG A 75 -8.73 -0.72 0.97
CA ARG A 75 -10.02 -0.95 0.37
C ARG A 75 -10.98 0.24 0.55
N ARG A 76 -10.99 0.91 1.70
CA ARG A 76 -11.77 2.14 1.92
C ARG A 76 -11.35 3.27 0.97
N LEU A 77 -10.07 3.38 0.64
CA LEU A 77 -9.59 4.36 -0.35
C LEU A 77 -9.95 3.96 -1.78
N TRP A 78 -10.02 2.67 -2.11
CA TRP A 78 -10.57 2.22 -3.39
C TRP A 78 -12.07 2.51 -3.48
N GLU A 79 -12.83 2.33 -2.39
CA GLU A 79 -14.24 2.74 -2.33
C GLU A 79 -14.41 4.24 -2.53
N TRP A 80 -13.58 5.02 -1.87
CA TRP A 80 -13.56 6.48 -2.06
C TRP A 80 -13.30 6.85 -3.51
N CYS A 81 -12.30 6.25 -4.14
CA CYS A 81 -11.93 6.45 -5.54
C CYS A 81 -13.10 6.12 -6.50
N ALA A 82 -13.70 4.93 -6.33
CA ALA A 82 -14.81 4.47 -7.15
C ALA A 82 -16.07 5.31 -6.98
N HIS A 83 -16.38 5.71 -5.73
CA HIS A 83 -17.58 6.49 -5.39
C HIS A 83 -17.50 7.93 -5.92
N ASN A 84 -16.35 8.59 -5.75
CA ASN A 84 -16.15 9.97 -6.16
C ASN A 84 -15.79 10.10 -7.65
N ASN A 85 -15.57 8.97 -8.33
CA ASN A 85 -15.07 8.93 -9.71
C ASN A 85 -13.82 9.79 -9.91
N GLU A 86 -12.91 9.75 -8.95
CA GLU A 86 -11.66 10.53 -8.93
C GLU A 86 -10.46 9.62 -8.60
N GLU A 87 -9.37 9.79 -9.35
CA GLU A 87 -8.11 9.07 -9.09
C GLU A 87 -7.57 9.40 -7.69
N VAL A 88 -7.00 8.38 -7.03
CA VAL A 88 -6.39 8.50 -5.73
C VAL A 88 -4.94 8.03 -5.75
N LEU A 89 -4.05 8.81 -5.12
CA LEU A 89 -2.68 8.42 -4.79
C LEU A 89 -2.65 8.03 -3.31
N ILE A 90 -2.27 6.80 -3.04
CA ILE A 90 -2.27 6.20 -1.70
C ILE A 90 -0.83 6.02 -1.23
N PHE A 91 -0.55 6.51 -0.02
CA PHE A 91 0.69 6.27 0.70
C PHE A 91 0.42 5.49 1.99
N GLU A 92 1.32 4.60 2.38
CA GLU A 92 1.43 4.12 3.74
C GLU A 92 2.26 5.10 4.59
N HIS A 93 2.09 5.09 5.91
CA HIS A 93 2.71 6.10 6.79
C HIS A 93 4.24 6.16 6.70
N ASP A 94 4.88 5.04 6.39
CA ASP A 94 6.34 4.89 6.32
C ASP A 94 6.95 5.31 4.98
N ALA A 95 6.11 5.65 3.99
CA ALA A 95 6.55 6.18 2.70
C ALA A 95 7.29 7.50 2.84
N VAL A 96 8.34 7.67 2.04
CA VAL A 96 9.09 8.92 1.91
C VAL A 96 9.25 9.23 0.43
N VAL A 97 8.71 10.36 0.01
CA VAL A 97 8.87 10.85 -1.37
C VAL A 97 10.27 11.43 -1.50
N THR A 98 11.02 10.93 -2.47
CA THR A 98 12.43 11.28 -2.72
C THR A 98 12.63 12.01 -4.04
N ASP A 99 11.63 11.97 -4.92
CA ASP A 99 11.66 12.64 -6.22
C ASP A 99 10.24 13.05 -6.65
N PHE A 100 10.14 13.80 -7.74
CA PHE A 100 8.88 14.24 -8.32
C PHE A 100 8.03 13.03 -8.77
N ILE A 101 6.75 13.02 -8.39
CA ILE A 101 5.77 12.02 -8.85
C ILE A 101 5.09 12.56 -10.10
N PRO A 102 5.42 12.03 -11.30
CA PRO A 102 4.91 12.58 -12.54
C PRO A 102 3.45 12.25 -12.78
N ASP A 103 2.76 13.17 -13.44
CA ASP A 103 1.44 12.93 -13.99
C ASP A 103 1.57 12.33 -15.40
N VAL A 104 1.48 11.01 -15.47
CA VAL A 104 1.69 10.23 -16.71
C VAL A 104 0.49 9.33 -16.99
N PRO A 105 0.19 9.03 -18.26
CA PRO A 105 -0.82 8.04 -18.62
C PRO A 105 -0.44 6.66 -18.07
N TYR A 106 -1.41 5.94 -17.50
CA TYR A 106 -1.29 4.55 -17.05
C TYR A 106 -2.64 3.85 -17.17
N ARG A 107 -2.68 2.51 -17.06
CA ARG A 107 -3.87 1.71 -17.31
C ARG A 107 -4.87 1.76 -16.16
N GLY A 108 -4.51 1.33 -14.96
CA GLY A 108 -5.44 1.23 -13.84
C GLY A 108 -4.83 1.43 -12.48
N VAL A 109 -3.71 0.76 -12.19
CA VAL A 109 -2.90 0.93 -10.98
C VAL A 109 -1.47 1.23 -11.38
N LEU A 110 -0.86 2.26 -10.79
CA LEU A 110 0.54 2.62 -11.03
C LEU A 110 1.32 2.70 -9.72
N SER A 111 2.26 1.77 -9.53
CA SER A 111 3.19 1.78 -8.39
C SER A 111 4.28 2.82 -8.58
N TYR A 112 4.58 3.57 -7.51
CA TYR A 112 5.72 4.50 -7.43
C TYR A 112 6.74 4.05 -6.38
N GLY A 113 6.42 2.98 -5.64
CA GLY A 113 7.23 2.51 -4.52
C GLY A 113 8.43 1.70 -4.96
N HIS A 114 9.63 2.10 -4.48
CA HIS A 114 10.83 1.26 -4.59
C HIS A 114 10.60 -0.07 -3.86
N PRO A 115 10.90 -1.23 -4.48
CA PRO A 115 10.76 -2.52 -3.80
C PRO A 115 11.46 -2.55 -2.45
N SER A 116 10.71 -2.83 -1.38
CA SER A 116 11.19 -2.71 0.00
C SER A 116 11.74 -4.02 0.57
N TYR A 117 11.50 -5.15 -0.08
CA TYR A 117 11.91 -6.48 0.41
C TYR A 117 12.12 -7.51 -0.71
N GLY A 118 12.89 -8.54 -0.41
CA GLY A 118 13.19 -9.66 -1.30
C GLY A 118 14.00 -9.29 -2.54
N LYS A 119 14.09 -10.21 -3.48
CA LYS A 119 14.73 -9.98 -4.78
C LYS A 119 13.72 -9.33 -5.72
N TRP A 120 14.19 -8.43 -6.56
CA TRP A 120 13.40 -7.79 -7.61
C TRP A 120 14.22 -7.62 -8.89
N VAL A 121 13.52 -7.35 -9.97
CA VAL A 121 14.10 -6.97 -11.27
C VAL A 121 13.93 -5.45 -11.43
N THR A 122 15.00 -4.78 -11.83
CA THR A 122 14.91 -3.35 -12.18
C THR A 122 14.34 -3.21 -13.58
N PRO A 123 13.29 -2.37 -13.78
CA PRO A 123 12.79 -2.09 -15.13
C PRO A 123 13.89 -1.57 -16.07
N SER A 124 13.88 -2.00 -17.31
CA SER A 124 14.90 -1.62 -18.30
C SER A 124 14.64 -0.27 -18.98
N THR A 125 13.42 0.28 -18.84
CA THR A 125 13.02 1.53 -19.46
C THR A 125 12.55 2.54 -18.44
N LEU A 126 12.83 3.83 -18.67
CA LEU A 126 12.34 4.92 -17.84
C LEU A 126 10.84 5.16 -18.09
N GLY A 127 10.14 5.63 -17.07
CA GLY A 127 8.72 5.92 -17.15
C GLY A 127 7.84 4.75 -16.75
N VAL A 128 6.64 4.65 -17.35
CA VAL A 128 5.66 3.60 -17.05
C VAL A 128 6.04 2.28 -17.72
N ASN A 129 6.07 1.25 -16.93
CA ASN A 129 6.36 -0.13 -17.32
C ASN A 129 5.23 -1.05 -16.86
N LYS A 130 5.07 -2.22 -17.50
CA LYS A 130 4.36 -3.31 -16.85
C LYS A 130 5.02 -3.62 -15.51
N LEU A 131 4.30 -4.11 -14.54
CA LEU A 131 4.88 -4.54 -13.27
C LEU A 131 5.79 -5.74 -13.51
N VAL A 132 7.11 -5.49 -13.58
CA VAL A 132 8.15 -6.50 -13.84
C VAL A 132 9.10 -6.68 -12.65
N SER A 133 9.15 -5.69 -11.75
CA SER A 133 10.01 -5.76 -10.56
C SER A 133 9.65 -6.97 -9.69
N LYS A 134 8.36 -7.26 -9.56
CA LYS A 134 7.79 -8.46 -8.92
C LYS A 134 6.49 -8.87 -9.63
N GLN A 135 5.97 -10.04 -9.31
CA GLN A 135 4.66 -10.48 -9.82
C GLN A 135 3.49 -9.81 -9.09
N TYR A 136 3.75 -9.15 -7.97
CA TYR A 136 2.80 -8.44 -7.11
C TYR A 136 3.36 -7.07 -6.73
N LEU A 137 2.54 -6.20 -6.19
CA LEU A 137 2.97 -4.86 -5.81
C LEU A 137 4.15 -4.93 -4.85
N PRO A 138 5.31 -4.32 -5.17
CA PRO A 138 6.56 -4.54 -4.42
C PRO A 138 6.61 -3.77 -3.08
N GLY A 139 5.50 -3.63 -2.44
CA GLY A 139 5.18 -2.83 -1.28
C GLY A 139 4.04 -1.87 -1.61
N ALA A 140 2.97 -1.87 -0.79
CA ALA A 140 1.79 -1.05 -1.02
C ALA A 140 1.98 0.41 -0.55
N HIS A 141 3.23 0.83 -0.31
CA HIS A 141 3.54 2.11 0.32
C HIS A 141 3.35 3.35 -0.56
N ALA A 142 3.26 3.19 -1.90
CA ALA A 142 2.94 4.31 -2.80
C ALA A 142 2.40 3.82 -4.14
N TYR A 143 1.13 4.10 -4.45
CA TYR A 143 0.53 3.77 -5.74
C TYR A 143 -0.70 4.63 -6.06
N ARG A 144 -0.97 4.83 -7.35
CA ARG A 144 -2.20 5.48 -7.86
C ARG A 144 -3.19 4.43 -8.31
N VAL A 145 -4.48 4.77 -8.18
CA VAL A 145 -5.61 3.94 -8.64
C VAL A 145 -6.60 4.80 -9.40
N LYS A 146 -7.05 4.30 -10.56
CA LYS A 146 -8.16 4.86 -11.31
C LYS A 146 -9.51 4.33 -10.82
N PRO A 147 -10.61 5.10 -10.98
CA PRO A 147 -11.96 4.67 -10.54
C PRO A 147 -12.38 3.32 -11.09
N GLU A 148 -12.14 3.05 -12.36
CA GLU A 148 -12.53 1.78 -13.02
C GLU A 148 -11.73 0.60 -12.44
N ALA A 149 -10.43 0.79 -12.20
CA ALA A 149 -9.58 -0.21 -11.56
C ALA A 149 -10.02 -0.45 -10.11
N ALA A 150 -10.36 0.61 -9.38
CA ALA A 150 -10.88 0.50 -8.01
C ALA A 150 -12.16 -0.35 -7.96
N LYS A 151 -13.11 -0.17 -8.88
CA LYS A 151 -14.34 -0.98 -8.98
C LYS A 151 -14.02 -2.46 -9.19
N VAL A 152 -13.10 -2.77 -10.11
CA VAL A 152 -12.66 -4.15 -10.38
C VAL A 152 -11.97 -4.76 -9.15
N MET A 153 -11.10 -4.00 -8.49
CA MET A 153 -10.41 -4.44 -7.27
C MET A 153 -11.38 -4.73 -6.12
N LEU A 154 -12.39 -3.87 -5.92
CA LEU A 154 -13.43 -4.06 -4.90
C LEU A 154 -14.26 -5.33 -5.15
N GLU A 155 -14.62 -5.61 -6.39
CA GLU A 155 -15.37 -6.84 -6.73
C GLU A 155 -14.49 -8.08 -6.58
N THR A 156 -13.24 -8.03 -7.07
CA THR A 156 -12.27 -9.13 -6.95
C THR A 156 -11.94 -9.45 -5.49
N ALA A 157 -11.96 -8.46 -4.61
CA ALA A 157 -11.71 -8.63 -3.18
C ALA A 157 -12.71 -9.58 -2.51
N LYS A 158 -13.94 -9.68 -2.99
CA LYS A 158 -14.96 -10.60 -2.45
C LYS A 158 -14.60 -12.08 -2.59
N SER A 159 -13.64 -12.41 -3.44
CA SER A 159 -13.21 -13.81 -3.66
C SER A 159 -11.71 -14.04 -3.49
N HIS A 160 -10.88 -13.00 -3.63
CA HIS A 160 -9.43 -13.14 -3.69
C HIS A 160 -8.66 -12.28 -2.68
N ALA A 161 -9.33 -11.66 -1.71
CA ALA A 161 -8.68 -10.82 -0.69
C ALA A 161 -7.48 -11.52 -0.01
N GLY A 162 -6.50 -10.73 0.36
CA GLY A 162 -5.27 -11.13 1.03
C GLY A 162 -4.44 -9.90 1.41
N PRO A 163 -3.23 -10.05 1.94
CA PRO A 163 -2.33 -8.92 2.20
C PRO A 163 -2.27 -7.99 1.00
N THR A 164 -2.32 -6.68 1.22
CA THR A 164 -2.56 -5.68 0.15
C THR A 164 -1.59 -5.79 -1.02
N ASP A 165 -0.31 -5.94 -0.71
CA ASP A 165 0.75 -6.07 -1.71
C ASP A 165 0.63 -7.39 -2.51
N LEU A 166 0.25 -8.49 -1.88
CA LEU A 166 0.01 -9.78 -2.53
C LEU A 166 -1.32 -9.82 -3.29
N PHE A 167 -2.31 -9.05 -2.88
CA PHE A 167 -3.58 -8.93 -3.59
C PHE A 167 -3.43 -8.18 -4.91
N ILE A 168 -2.67 -7.07 -4.92
CA ILE A 168 -2.43 -6.28 -6.14
C ILE A 168 -1.31 -6.95 -6.95
N ARG A 169 -1.69 -7.88 -7.83
CA ARG A 169 -0.75 -8.69 -8.60
C ARG A 169 -1.20 -8.92 -10.06
N ASN A 170 -0.22 -9.21 -10.91
CA ASN A 170 -0.42 -9.40 -12.35
C ASN A 170 -1.42 -10.50 -12.71
N GLU A 171 -1.50 -11.58 -11.90
CA GLU A 171 -2.45 -12.68 -12.14
C GLU A 171 -3.91 -12.26 -11.96
N LEU A 172 -4.19 -11.31 -11.07
CA LEU A 172 -5.54 -10.82 -10.81
C LEU A 172 -5.87 -9.58 -11.64
N PHE A 173 -4.86 -8.75 -11.95
CA PHE A 173 -5.07 -7.45 -12.58
C PHE A 173 -4.02 -7.18 -13.65
N ASP A 174 -4.40 -7.27 -14.91
CA ASP A 174 -3.54 -7.02 -16.07
C ASP A 174 -3.21 -5.54 -16.28
N PHE A 175 -3.87 -4.65 -15.51
CA PHE A 175 -3.72 -3.20 -15.56
C PHE A 175 -2.76 -2.64 -14.49
N VAL A 176 -2.03 -3.50 -13.77
CA VAL A 176 -1.03 -3.05 -12.79
C VAL A 176 0.27 -2.73 -13.50
N GLU A 177 0.78 -1.54 -13.22
CA GLU A 177 2.00 -0.98 -13.81
C GLU A 177 2.90 -0.39 -12.72
N GLU A 178 4.16 -0.12 -13.05
CA GLU A 178 5.10 0.56 -12.18
C GLU A 178 5.83 1.69 -12.92
N TYR A 179 6.14 2.75 -12.19
CA TYR A 179 6.94 3.86 -12.68
C TYR A 179 8.40 3.68 -12.26
N TYR A 180 9.33 3.82 -13.20
CA TYR A 180 10.77 3.76 -12.94
C TYR A 180 11.49 5.00 -13.51
N PRO A 181 12.47 5.61 -12.77
CA PRO A 181 12.92 5.27 -11.40
C PRO A 181 11.86 5.53 -10.34
N TRP A 182 11.84 4.69 -9.30
CA TRP A 182 10.84 4.78 -8.23
C TRP A 182 11.06 6.04 -7.37
N PRO A 183 10.10 6.98 -7.33
CA PRO A 183 10.25 8.24 -6.60
C PRO A 183 9.89 8.15 -5.11
N VAL A 184 9.50 6.97 -4.62
CA VAL A 184 9.09 6.77 -3.22
C VAL A 184 9.82 5.59 -2.62
N VAL A 185 10.39 5.78 -1.43
CA VAL A 185 11.06 4.73 -0.64
C VAL A 185 10.36 4.52 0.68
N VAL A 186 10.58 3.37 1.30
CA VAL A 186 10.14 3.08 2.68
C VAL A 186 11.24 3.45 3.66
N ARG A 187 10.85 4.05 4.79
CA ARG A 187 11.72 4.22 5.96
C ARG A 187 11.02 3.69 7.21
N GLU A 188 11.30 2.45 7.51
CA GLU A 188 10.74 1.74 8.66
C GLU A 188 11.68 1.79 9.87
N SER A 189 11.10 1.93 11.06
CA SER A 189 11.75 1.68 12.35
C SER A 189 10.92 0.75 13.24
N PHE A 190 9.74 0.36 12.77
CA PHE A 190 8.81 -0.52 13.46
C PHE A 190 7.84 -1.18 12.47
N SER A 191 7.14 -2.22 12.93
CA SER A 191 5.98 -2.79 12.24
C SER A 191 4.77 -2.86 13.15
N THR A 192 3.61 -2.54 12.61
CA THR A 192 2.31 -2.79 13.22
C THR A 192 1.68 -4.09 12.73
N ILE A 193 2.24 -4.73 11.71
CA ILE A 193 1.67 -5.91 11.05
C ILE A 193 2.44 -7.18 11.41
N GLN A 194 3.77 -7.14 11.41
CA GLN A 194 4.60 -8.31 11.63
C GLN A 194 4.46 -8.85 13.07
N ASN A 195 4.61 -10.17 13.20
CA ASN A 195 4.73 -10.84 14.50
C ASN A 195 6.22 -11.13 14.82
N GLU A 196 6.48 -11.82 15.94
CA GLU A 196 7.82 -12.18 16.42
C GLU A 196 8.65 -13.00 15.42
N ASN A 197 7.99 -13.80 14.57
CA ASN A 197 8.66 -14.58 13.53
C ASN A 197 9.13 -13.68 12.37
N GLY A 198 8.53 -12.50 12.23
CA GLY A 198 8.85 -11.49 11.24
C GLY A 198 8.73 -11.97 9.79
N CYS A 199 8.88 -11.06 8.86
CA CYS A 199 9.12 -11.43 7.47
C CYS A 199 10.54 -11.99 7.33
N GLN A 200 10.71 -13.15 6.68
CA GLN A 200 12.04 -13.71 6.41
C GLN A 200 12.92 -12.79 5.54
N ALA A 201 12.29 -11.92 4.78
CA ALA A 201 12.96 -10.85 4.05
C ALA A 201 13.37 -9.69 4.99
N LYS A 202 14.18 -9.96 6.01
CA LYS A 202 14.72 -8.97 6.96
C LYS A 202 15.63 -7.96 6.26
N HIS A 203 15.07 -7.11 5.43
CA HIS A 203 15.82 -6.08 4.72
C HIS A 203 15.77 -4.76 5.49
N GLY A 204 16.93 -4.28 5.89
CA GLY A 204 17.09 -2.95 6.46
C GLY A 204 16.59 -2.77 7.89
N TYR A 205 16.26 -3.84 8.59
CA TYR A 205 15.99 -3.78 10.04
C TYR A 205 17.29 -3.54 10.78
N GLY A 206 17.57 -2.26 11.06
CA GLY A 206 18.69 -1.87 11.91
C GLY A 206 18.46 -2.23 13.37
N GLU A 207 19.48 -2.03 14.20
CA GLU A 207 19.35 -2.05 15.66
C GLU A 207 18.25 -1.06 16.08
N GLY A 208 17.28 -1.53 16.87
CA GLY A 208 16.14 -0.71 17.34
C GLY A 208 14.83 -0.85 16.55
N TYR A 209 14.73 -1.75 15.57
CA TYR A 209 13.45 -2.08 14.94
C TYR A 209 12.49 -2.71 15.97
N ARG A 210 11.27 -2.21 16.02
CA ARG A 210 10.27 -2.60 17.02
C ARG A 210 9.01 -3.19 16.39
N LEU A 211 8.40 -4.15 17.08
CA LEU A 211 7.02 -4.61 16.82
C LEU A 211 6.11 -3.84 17.77
N LEU A 212 5.12 -3.13 17.23
CA LEU A 212 4.18 -2.31 17.99
C LEU A 212 2.77 -2.90 17.97
#